data_aee4b153eba488c4f7705bd512ef317a
#
_entry.id   aee4b153eba488c4f7705bd512ef317a
#
_cell.length_a   1.000
_cell.length_b   1.000
_cell.length_c   1.000
_cell.angle_alpha   90.00
_cell.angle_beta   90.00
_cell.angle_gamma   90.00
#
_symmetry.space_group_name_H-M   'P 1'
#
loop_
_entity.id
_entity.type
_entity.pdbx_description
1 polymer ?
#
loop_
_entity_poly.entity_id
_entity_poly.type
_entity_poly.pdbx_seq_one_letter_code
_entity_poly.pdbx_strand_id
1 'polypeptide(L)'
;MILESITIIGFAIMLDLIFGDPKNRYHPTAWIGNFIGNLVPLFKNENVNLEKFGGILIVLISTAVVGILLIALNLKLDSIIGNEFVNIIVIIVVSAILLKTTMAIRGMEKHALAVTNALENNDIDEARVNLAMITKRKTKNLDKNHILSGVLESISENTVDGITG
;
A
#
# COMPACT_ATOMS: atom_id res chain seq x y z
N MET A 1 -9.80 -11.45 20.19
CA MET A 1 -8.55 -10.81 19.69
C MET A 1 -7.87 -11.62 18.57
N ILE A 2 -7.24 -12.78 18.82
CA ILE A 2 -6.53 -13.54 17.75
C ILE A 2 -7.47 -13.97 16.61
N LEU A 3 -8.63 -14.53 16.93
CA LEU A 3 -9.61 -14.96 15.93
C LEU A 3 -10.14 -13.79 15.09
N GLU A 4 -10.40 -12.65 15.71
CA GLU A 4 -10.82 -11.42 15.03
C GLU A 4 -9.74 -10.93 14.05
N SER A 5 -8.47 -10.91 14.49
CA SER A 5 -7.35 -10.53 13.62
C SER A 5 -7.21 -11.46 12.41
N ILE A 6 -7.31 -12.76 12.61
CA ILE A 6 -7.28 -13.74 11.51
C ILE A 6 -8.45 -13.51 10.54
N THR A 7 -9.65 -13.24 11.08
CA THR A 7 -10.84 -12.96 10.25
C THR A 7 -10.65 -11.68 9.43
N ILE A 8 -10.12 -10.61 10.03
CA ILE A 8 -9.84 -9.33 9.34
C ILE A 8 -8.83 -9.55 8.21
N ILE A 9 -7.72 -10.26 8.48
CA ILE A 9 -6.69 -10.54 7.47
C ILE A 9 -7.26 -11.38 6.33
N GLY A 10 -7.96 -12.48 6.64
CA GLY A 10 -8.56 -13.35 5.64
C GLY A 10 -9.58 -12.60 4.77
N PHE A 11 -10.40 -11.75 5.38
CA PHE A 11 -11.38 -10.95 4.66
C PHE A 11 -10.73 -9.86 3.81
N ALA A 12 -9.66 -9.21 4.30
CA ALA A 12 -8.88 -8.24 3.53
C ALA A 12 -8.24 -8.86 2.28
N ILE A 13 -7.62 -10.04 2.41
CA ILE A 13 -7.05 -10.79 1.28
C ILE A 13 -8.14 -11.16 0.28
N MET A 14 -9.28 -11.67 0.74
CA MET A 14 -10.40 -12.02 -0.13
C MET A 14 -10.92 -10.80 -0.90
N LEU A 15 -11.07 -9.65 -0.22
CA LEU A 15 -11.47 -8.40 -0.86
C LEU A 15 -10.46 -7.93 -1.91
N ASP A 16 -9.16 -8.06 -1.63
CA ASP A 16 -8.12 -7.69 -2.59
C ASP A 16 -8.13 -8.57 -3.83
N LEU A 17 -8.26 -9.88 -3.67
CA LEU A 17 -8.33 -10.83 -4.78
C LEU A 17 -9.60 -10.64 -5.65
N ILE A 18 -10.73 -10.25 -5.05
CA ILE A 18 -12.00 -10.06 -5.78
C ILE A 18 -12.01 -8.68 -6.48
N PHE A 19 -11.73 -7.62 -5.76
CA PHE A 19 -11.93 -6.25 -6.25
C PHE A 19 -10.65 -5.61 -6.81
N GLY A 20 -9.46 -6.09 -6.40
CA GLY A 20 -8.18 -5.45 -6.72
C GLY A 20 -8.05 -4.05 -6.12
N ASP A 21 -7.10 -3.27 -6.60
CA ASP A 21 -6.84 -1.93 -6.09
C ASP A 21 -7.85 -0.90 -6.59
N PRO A 22 -8.37 -0.03 -5.71
CA PRO A 22 -9.18 1.09 -6.12
C PRO A 22 -8.33 2.10 -6.92
N LYS A 23 -8.99 2.92 -7.74
CA LYS A 23 -8.30 4.02 -8.44
C LYS A 23 -7.62 4.94 -7.41
N ASN A 24 -6.43 5.46 -7.74
CA ASN A 24 -5.63 6.34 -6.85
C ASN A 24 -6.44 7.46 -6.17
N ARG A 25 -7.49 7.98 -6.85
CA ARG A 25 -8.36 9.01 -6.29
C ARG A 25 -9.08 8.58 -5.00
N TYR A 26 -9.38 7.29 -4.85
CA TYR A 26 -10.10 6.71 -3.71
C TYR A 26 -9.20 5.87 -2.81
N HIS A 27 -7.88 5.90 -3.03
CA HIS A 27 -6.93 5.09 -2.32
C HIS A 27 -6.42 5.82 -1.07
N PRO A 28 -6.68 5.34 0.16
CA PRO A 28 -6.23 6.02 1.38
C PRO A 28 -4.73 6.24 1.44
N THR A 29 -3.93 5.28 0.97
CA THR A 29 -2.47 5.44 0.92
C THR A 29 -2.02 6.55 -0.02
N ALA A 30 -2.74 6.79 -1.12
CA ALA A 30 -2.47 7.92 -2.00
C ALA A 30 -2.78 9.27 -1.33
N TRP A 31 -3.82 9.33 -0.49
CA TRP A 31 -4.12 10.54 0.29
C TRP A 31 -3.05 10.82 1.33
N ILE A 32 -2.58 9.77 2.03
CA ILE A 32 -1.47 9.88 2.99
C ILE A 32 -0.19 10.30 2.25
N GLY A 33 0.11 9.71 1.10
CA GLY A 33 1.25 10.09 0.27
C GLY A 33 1.21 11.56 -0.17
N ASN A 34 0.06 12.05 -0.61
CA ASN A 34 -0.14 13.46 -0.95
C ASN A 34 0.00 14.38 0.27
N PHE A 35 -0.52 13.97 1.42
CA PHE A 35 -0.37 14.70 2.66
C PHE A 35 1.11 14.84 3.05
N ILE A 36 1.87 13.74 3.03
CA ILE A 36 3.32 13.74 3.28
C ILE A 36 4.03 14.60 2.24
N GLY A 37 3.69 14.47 0.95
CA GLY A 37 4.26 15.27 -0.14
C GLY A 37 4.08 16.78 0.05
N ASN A 38 2.96 17.20 0.65
CA ASN A 38 2.72 18.60 0.99
C ASN A 38 3.51 19.08 2.22
N LEU A 39 3.86 18.16 3.13
CA LEU A 39 4.66 18.47 4.31
C LEU A 39 6.16 18.59 3.98
N VAL A 40 6.67 17.76 3.08
CA VAL A 40 8.10 17.71 2.74
C VAL A 40 8.70 19.09 2.43
N PRO A 41 8.10 19.95 1.56
CA PRO A 41 8.64 21.26 1.25
C PRO A 41 8.76 22.19 2.47
N LEU A 42 7.87 22.05 3.47
CA LEU A 42 7.84 22.88 4.67
C LEU A 42 9.00 22.60 5.61
N PHE A 43 9.53 21.37 5.56
CA PHE A 43 10.62 20.92 6.44
C PHE A 43 11.95 20.75 5.70
N LYS A 44 12.01 21.06 4.40
CA LYS A 44 13.24 21.03 3.62
C LYS A 44 14.17 22.16 4.08
N ASN A 45 15.44 21.83 4.38
CA ASN A 45 16.42 22.78 4.88
C ASN A 45 17.80 22.47 4.32
N GLU A 46 18.65 23.51 4.13
CA GLU A 46 20.04 23.34 3.70
C GLU A 46 20.92 22.71 4.80
N ASN A 47 20.55 22.91 6.06
CA ASN A 47 21.23 22.28 7.19
C ASN A 47 20.74 20.83 7.36
N VAL A 48 21.64 19.88 7.14
CA VAL A 48 21.38 18.42 7.19
C VAL A 48 20.73 17.99 8.52
N ASN A 49 21.11 18.59 9.65
CA ASN A 49 20.54 18.21 10.93
C ASN A 49 19.09 18.71 11.09
N LEU A 50 18.79 19.90 10.60
CA LEU A 50 17.43 20.44 10.60
C LEU A 50 16.54 19.67 9.63
N GLU A 51 17.08 19.26 8.47
CA GLU A 51 16.33 18.43 7.50
C GLU A 51 16.01 17.05 8.07
N LYS A 52 16.97 16.40 8.77
CA LYS A 52 16.72 15.14 9.49
C LYS A 52 15.64 15.30 10.57
N PHE A 53 15.72 16.35 11.36
CA PHE A 53 14.70 16.65 12.38
C PHE A 53 13.33 16.88 11.74
N GLY A 54 13.29 17.62 10.63
CA GLY A 54 12.08 17.80 9.81
C GLY A 54 11.50 16.47 9.32
N GLY A 55 12.33 15.53 8.85
CA GLY A 55 11.92 14.20 8.48
C GLY A 55 11.26 13.41 9.63
N ILE A 56 11.86 13.47 10.83
CA ILE A 56 11.27 12.85 12.03
C ILE A 56 9.90 13.48 12.34
N LEU A 57 9.78 14.80 12.27
CA LEU A 57 8.51 15.49 12.51
C LEU A 57 7.44 15.08 11.49
N ILE A 58 7.79 14.95 10.22
CA ILE A 58 6.84 14.49 9.17
C ILE A 58 6.30 13.09 9.52
N VAL A 59 7.17 12.17 9.92
CA VAL A 59 6.76 10.81 10.33
C VAL A 59 5.82 10.88 11.53
N LEU A 60 6.18 11.61 12.57
CA LEU A 60 5.36 11.75 13.79
C LEU A 60 3.99 12.37 13.48
N ILE A 61 3.96 13.46 12.72
CA ILE A 61 2.73 14.15 12.35
C ILE A 61 1.83 13.23 11.52
N SER A 62 2.39 12.55 10.52
CA SER A 62 1.63 11.66 9.64
C SER A 62 1.03 10.47 10.42
N THR A 63 1.83 9.86 11.29
CA THR A 63 1.37 8.76 12.16
C THR A 63 0.31 9.24 13.14
N ALA A 64 0.50 10.40 13.77
CA ALA A 64 -0.46 10.98 14.70
C ALA A 64 -1.80 11.28 14.02
N VAL A 65 -1.79 11.90 12.84
CA VAL A 65 -3.02 12.21 12.08
C VAL A 65 -3.79 10.94 11.75
N VAL A 66 -3.12 9.91 11.21
CA VAL A 66 -3.77 8.64 10.90
C VAL A 66 -4.30 7.97 12.16
N GLY A 67 -3.51 7.92 13.24
CA GLY A 67 -3.91 7.34 14.53
C GLY A 67 -5.15 8.04 15.12
N ILE A 68 -5.17 9.37 15.13
CA ILE A 68 -6.31 10.16 15.63
C ILE A 68 -7.57 9.87 14.80
N LEU A 69 -7.45 9.82 13.47
CA LEU A 69 -8.58 9.51 12.59
C LEU A 69 -9.14 8.11 12.85
N LEU A 70 -8.29 7.11 13.04
CA LEU A 70 -8.72 5.74 13.36
C LEU A 70 -9.39 5.65 14.73
N ILE A 71 -8.83 6.31 15.75
CA ILE A 71 -9.42 6.37 17.10
C ILE A 71 -10.80 7.07 17.03
N ALA A 72 -10.88 8.21 16.37
CA ALA A 72 -12.13 8.95 16.23
C ALA A 72 -13.20 8.13 15.50
N LEU A 73 -12.80 7.37 14.46
CA LEU A 73 -13.69 6.47 13.75
C LEU A 73 -14.25 5.38 14.68
N ASN A 74 -13.39 4.71 15.46
CA ASN A 74 -13.81 3.69 16.41
C ASN A 74 -14.79 4.24 17.46
N LEU A 75 -14.44 5.37 18.11
CA LEU A 75 -15.29 5.99 19.11
C LEU A 75 -16.66 6.39 18.53
N LYS A 76 -16.69 6.86 17.29
CA LYS A 76 -17.92 7.22 16.61
C LYS A 76 -18.78 5.99 16.29
N LEU A 77 -18.18 4.90 15.85
CA LEU A 77 -18.88 3.64 15.60
C LEU A 77 -19.49 3.10 16.89
N ASP A 78 -18.73 3.06 17.99
CA ASP A 78 -19.24 2.66 19.31
C ASP A 78 -20.44 3.51 19.78
N SER A 79 -20.42 4.79 19.52
CA SER A 79 -21.52 5.70 19.95
C SER A 79 -22.79 5.57 19.11
N ILE A 80 -22.68 5.14 17.85
CA ILE A 80 -23.83 5.03 16.93
C ILE A 80 -24.45 3.64 16.98
N ILE A 81 -23.63 2.60 17.17
CA ILE A 81 -24.07 1.20 17.12
C ILE A 81 -24.35 0.74 18.55
N GLY A 82 -25.59 0.83 18.97
CA GLY A 82 -26.01 0.41 20.32
C GLY A 82 -26.04 -1.10 20.57
N ASN A 83 -25.72 -1.93 19.56
CA ASN A 83 -25.65 -3.39 19.66
C ASN A 83 -24.22 -3.86 19.53
N GLU A 84 -23.70 -4.47 20.60
CA GLU A 84 -22.30 -4.94 20.67
C GLU A 84 -21.93 -5.91 19.56
N PHE A 85 -22.80 -6.86 19.22
CA PHE A 85 -22.56 -7.83 18.16
C PHE A 85 -22.46 -7.16 16.78
N VAL A 86 -23.36 -6.23 16.48
CA VAL A 86 -23.33 -5.46 15.23
C VAL A 86 -22.07 -4.61 15.16
N ASN A 87 -21.67 -3.99 16.27
CA ASN A 87 -20.46 -3.17 16.35
C ASN A 87 -19.20 -3.98 16.02
N ILE A 88 -19.05 -5.17 16.59
CA ILE A 88 -17.93 -6.07 16.27
C ILE A 88 -17.88 -6.39 14.76
N ILE A 89 -19.01 -6.71 14.14
CA ILE A 89 -19.06 -6.99 12.70
C ILE A 89 -18.63 -5.78 11.88
N VAL A 90 -19.14 -4.59 12.22
CA VAL A 90 -18.80 -3.35 11.51
C VAL A 90 -17.31 -3.04 11.67
N ILE A 91 -16.75 -3.17 12.86
CA ILE A 91 -15.31 -2.97 13.10
C ILE A 91 -14.48 -3.95 12.26
N ILE A 92 -14.85 -5.24 12.19
CA ILE A 92 -14.16 -6.24 11.37
C ILE A 92 -14.19 -5.83 9.90
N VAL A 93 -15.35 -5.46 9.38
CA VAL A 93 -15.52 -5.07 7.96
C VAL A 93 -14.71 -3.81 7.64
N VAL A 94 -14.82 -2.77 8.46
CA VAL A 94 -14.07 -1.52 8.28
C VAL A 94 -12.57 -1.76 8.35
N SER A 95 -12.10 -2.53 9.35
CA SER A 95 -10.69 -2.88 9.50
C SER A 95 -10.17 -3.69 8.31
N ALA A 96 -10.95 -4.64 7.80
CA ALA A 96 -10.59 -5.42 6.62
C ALA A 96 -10.50 -4.54 5.35
N ILE A 97 -11.42 -3.59 5.16
CA ILE A 97 -11.36 -2.64 4.05
C ILE A 97 -10.12 -1.74 4.16
N LEU A 98 -9.80 -1.24 5.34
CA LEU A 98 -8.60 -0.43 5.56
C LEU A 98 -7.32 -1.25 5.32
N LEU A 99 -7.24 -2.45 5.88
CA LEU A 99 -6.10 -3.35 5.70
C LEU A 99 -5.93 -3.73 4.22
N LYS A 100 -7.03 -4.01 3.50
CA LYS A 100 -7.00 -4.29 2.06
C LYS A 100 -6.31 -3.16 1.27
N THR A 101 -6.47 -1.90 1.67
CA THR A 101 -5.84 -0.77 0.97
C THR A 101 -4.32 -0.69 1.16
N THR A 102 -3.74 -1.46 2.08
CA THR A 102 -2.29 -1.59 2.26
C THR A 102 -1.73 -2.80 1.51
N MET A 103 -2.59 -3.68 1.00
CA MET A 103 -2.21 -4.86 0.22
C MET A 103 -2.41 -4.58 -1.27
N ALA A 104 -1.52 -5.08 -2.12
CA ALA A 104 -1.56 -4.91 -3.58
C ALA A 104 -1.32 -6.25 -4.30
N ILE A 105 -1.88 -7.36 -3.77
CA ILE A 105 -1.62 -8.71 -4.28
C ILE A 105 -2.08 -8.81 -5.75
N ARG A 106 -3.34 -8.46 -6.02
CA ARG A 106 -3.89 -8.51 -7.38
C ARG A 106 -3.26 -7.48 -8.32
N GLY A 107 -2.94 -6.30 -7.80
CA GLY A 107 -2.23 -5.28 -8.58
C GLY A 107 -0.84 -5.76 -9.01
N MET A 108 -0.10 -6.38 -8.10
CA MET A 108 1.21 -6.94 -8.36
C MET A 108 1.15 -8.11 -9.36
N GLU A 109 0.21 -9.04 -9.17
CA GLU A 109 -0.05 -10.14 -10.11
C GLU A 109 -0.31 -9.61 -11.53
N LYS A 110 -1.19 -8.63 -11.68
CA LYS A 110 -1.52 -8.02 -12.97
C LYS A 110 -0.28 -7.44 -13.67
N HIS A 111 0.55 -6.71 -12.96
CA HIS A 111 1.77 -6.13 -13.52
C HIS A 111 2.82 -7.19 -13.84
N ALA A 112 3.00 -8.20 -12.99
CA ALA A 112 3.91 -9.31 -13.24
C ALA A 112 3.49 -10.08 -14.51
N LEU A 113 2.19 -10.39 -14.66
CA LEU A 113 1.65 -11.04 -15.84
C LEU A 113 1.82 -10.18 -17.10
N ALA A 114 1.68 -8.87 -17.02
CA ALA A 114 1.92 -7.97 -18.15
C ALA A 114 3.37 -8.03 -18.63
N VAL A 115 4.34 -8.10 -17.70
CA VAL A 115 5.77 -8.26 -18.05
C VAL A 115 6.01 -9.62 -18.70
N THR A 116 5.52 -10.71 -18.11
CA THR A 116 5.74 -12.06 -18.64
C THR A 116 5.11 -12.24 -20.02
N ASN A 117 3.88 -11.76 -20.23
CA ASN A 117 3.21 -11.80 -21.54
C ASN A 117 3.99 -11.02 -22.62
N ALA A 118 4.53 -9.85 -22.27
CA ALA A 118 5.37 -9.08 -23.22
C ALA A 118 6.65 -9.86 -23.58
N LEU A 119 7.29 -10.52 -22.59
CA LEU A 119 8.47 -11.36 -22.83
C LEU A 119 8.18 -12.61 -23.65
N GLU A 120 7.01 -13.22 -23.50
CA GLU A 120 6.56 -14.36 -24.30
C GLU A 120 6.33 -13.96 -25.76
N ASN A 121 5.83 -12.75 -26.00
CA ASN A 121 5.66 -12.15 -27.32
C ASN A 121 6.98 -11.61 -27.90
N ASN A 122 8.11 -11.76 -27.21
CA ASN A 122 9.42 -11.19 -27.56
C ASN A 122 9.46 -9.66 -27.64
N ASP A 123 8.50 -8.98 -27.00
CA ASP A 123 8.47 -7.52 -26.89
C ASP A 123 9.20 -7.06 -25.63
N ILE A 124 10.54 -6.93 -25.76
CA ILE A 124 11.40 -6.53 -24.64
C ILE A 124 11.12 -5.07 -24.22
N ASP A 125 10.74 -4.21 -25.15
CA ASP A 125 10.52 -2.80 -24.85
C ASP A 125 9.22 -2.62 -24.06
N GLU A 126 8.15 -3.32 -24.42
CA GLU A 126 6.92 -3.36 -23.62
C GLU A 126 7.18 -3.98 -22.23
N ALA A 127 7.95 -5.06 -22.16
CA ALA A 127 8.32 -5.67 -20.88
C ALA A 127 9.07 -4.69 -19.95
N ARG A 128 9.97 -3.87 -20.50
CA ARG A 128 10.70 -2.81 -19.76
C ARG A 128 9.74 -1.74 -19.23
N VAL A 129 8.77 -1.32 -20.03
CA VAL A 129 7.75 -0.34 -19.63
C VAL A 129 6.88 -0.91 -18.51
N ASN A 130 6.41 -2.15 -18.64
CA ASN A 130 5.59 -2.81 -17.62
C ASN A 130 6.37 -3.02 -16.31
N LEU A 131 7.66 -3.41 -16.38
CA LEU A 131 8.51 -3.51 -15.18
C LEU A 131 8.69 -2.15 -14.50
N ALA A 132 8.81 -1.06 -15.23
CA ALA A 132 8.94 0.28 -14.66
C ALA A 132 7.73 0.72 -13.82
N MET A 133 6.57 0.06 -13.96
CA MET A 133 5.37 0.32 -13.16
C MET A 133 5.47 -0.24 -11.73
N ILE A 134 6.32 -1.27 -11.53
CA ILE A 134 6.46 -1.97 -10.23
C ILE A 134 7.84 -1.82 -9.60
N THR A 135 8.79 -1.15 -10.26
CA THR A 135 10.13 -0.88 -9.73
C THR A 135 10.54 0.57 -9.93
N LYS A 136 11.33 1.10 -9.00
CA LYS A 136 11.91 2.45 -9.12
C LYS A 136 13.25 2.48 -9.87
N ARG A 137 13.79 1.32 -10.25
CA ARG A 137 15.07 1.25 -10.97
C ARG A 137 14.91 1.61 -12.45
N LYS A 138 16.03 1.97 -13.10
CA LYS A 138 16.05 2.23 -14.54
C LYS A 138 15.93 0.90 -15.31
N THR A 139 14.84 0.75 -16.10
CA THR A 139 14.54 -0.48 -16.83
C THR A 139 14.98 -0.47 -18.29
N LYS A 140 15.32 0.71 -18.85
CA LYS A 140 15.56 0.91 -20.28
C LYS A 140 16.60 0.02 -20.95
N ASN A 141 17.61 -0.45 -20.19
CA ASN A 141 18.75 -1.24 -20.72
C ASN A 141 18.78 -2.66 -20.18
N LEU A 142 17.71 -3.14 -19.53
CA LEU A 142 17.66 -4.48 -18.99
C LEU A 142 17.44 -5.51 -20.10
N ASP A 143 18.17 -6.61 -20.07
CA ASP A 143 17.89 -7.80 -20.89
C ASP A 143 16.77 -8.64 -20.26
N LYS A 144 16.33 -9.68 -20.98
CA LYS A 144 15.25 -10.58 -20.56
C LYS A 144 15.46 -11.14 -19.14
N ASN A 145 16.69 -11.57 -18.81
CA ASN A 145 16.99 -12.19 -17.51
C ASN A 145 16.93 -11.15 -16.38
N HIS A 146 17.44 -9.96 -16.60
CA HIS A 146 17.38 -8.87 -15.62
C HIS A 146 15.94 -8.34 -15.45
N ILE A 147 15.11 -8.37 -16.49
CA ILE A 147 13.70 -8.04 -16.39
C ILE A 147 12.97 -9.06 -15.51
N LEU A 148 13.17 -10.36 -15.73
CA LEU A 148 12.59 -11.43 -14.91
C LEU A 148 13.05 -11.35 -13.44
N SER A 149 14.36 -11.13 -13.22
CA SER A 149 14.88 -10.90 -11.86
C SER A 149 14.24 -9.69 -11.19
N GLY A 150 14.01 -8.60 -11.93
CA GLY A 150 13.35 -7.40 -11.42
C GLY A 150 11.91 -7.65 -11.02
N VAL A 151 11.16 -8.47 -11.77
CA VAL A 151 9.80 -8.87 -11.39
C VAL A 151 9.80 -9.69 -10.11
N LEU A 152 10.65 -10.72 -10.02
CA LEU A 152 10.77 -11.58 -8.85
C LEU A 152 11.16 -10.79 -7.60
N GLU A 153 12.12 -9.87 -7.73
CA GLU A 153 12.54 -8.97 -6.65
C GLU A 153 11.37 -8.11 -6.18
N SER A 154 10.66 -7.46 -7.11
CA SER A 154 9.53 -6.60 -6.76
C SER A 154 8.39 -7.37 -6.08
N ILE A 155 8.08 -8.59 -6.54
CA ILE A 155 7.08 -9.46 -5.90
C ILE A 155 7.55 -9.85 -4.49
N SER A 156 8.82 -10.24 -4.33
CA SER A 156 9.37 -10.66 -3.04
C SER A 156 9.37 -9.51 -2.03
N GLU A 157 9.82 -8.32 -2.43
CA GLU A 157 9.80 -7.11 -1.59
C GLU A 157 8.38 -6.77 -1.14
N ASN A 158 7.42 -6.70 -2.07
CA ASN A 158 6.03 -6.38 -1.70
C ASN A 158 5.37 -7.45 -0.83
N THR A 159 5.73 -8.74 -1.01
CA THR A 159 5.22 -9.81 -0.15
C THR A 159 5.78 -9.68 1.27
N VAL A 160 7.07 -9.39 1.41
CA VAL A 160 7.71 -9.17 2.72
C VAL A 160 7.14 -7.92 3.38
N ASP A 161 7.03 -6.80 2.66
CA ASP A 161 6.47 -5.56 3.19
C ASP A 161 5.02 -5.73 3.65
N GLY A 162 4.22 -6.50 2.91
CA GLY A 162 2.83 -6.81 3.30
C GLY A 162 2.69 -7.70 4.54
N ILE A 163 3.75 -8.44 4.93
CA ILE A 163 3.74 -9.32 6.11
C ILE A 163 4.41 -8.66 7.31
N THR A 164 5.46 -7.86 7.09
CA THR A 164 6.34 -7.32 8.14
C THR A 164 6.20 -5.81 8.37
N GLY A 165 5.49 -5.11 7.48
CA GLY A 165 5.26 -3.66 7.49
C GLY A 165 4.24 -3.16 8.48
#